data_ec287a889d91e7cf489d8a4df7455bdd
#
_entry.id   ec287a889d91e7cf489d8a4df7455bdd
#
_cell.length_a   1.000
_cell.length_b   1.000
_cell.length_c   1.000
_cell.angle_alpha   90.00
_cell.angle_beta   90.00
_cell.angle_gamma   90.00
#
_symmetry.space_group_name_H-M   'P 1'
#
loop_
_entity.id
_entity.type
_entity.pdbx_description
1 polymer ?
#
loop_
_entity_poly.entity_id
_entity_poly.type
_entity_poly.pdbx_seq_one_letter_code
_entity_poly.pdbx_strand_id
1 'polypeptide(L)'
;MYEQLNSLDTSALLALNGLFPTSTDTFWIAITKTVSWLPLYAVLLHRLHSSSNSVLFIKRLALVVVGVLFFDQGAEFFKYTLERPRPCHEVEGLRVLAHCSPFGFFSAHAANSFGLAFLFRKWLHSSWFPI
;
A
#
# COMPACT_ATOMS: atom_id res chain seq x y z
N MET A 1 -26.76 -0.04 15.29
CA MET A 1 -25.82 0.88 14.58
C MET A 1 -24.52 0.18 14.17
N TYR A 2 -23.76 -0.46 15.08
CA TYR A 2 -22.54 -1.19 14.75
C TYR A 2 -22.80 -2.35 13.75
N GLU A 3 -23.78 -3.19 14.01
CA GLU A 3 -24.16 -4.31 13.12
C GLU A 3 -24.58 -3.84 11.72
N GLN A 4 -25.31 -2.73 11.62
CA GLN A 4 -25.69 -2.15 10.32
C GLN A 4 -24.49 -1.65 9.54
N LEU A 5 -23.52 -1.00 10.20
CA LEU A 5 -22.28 -0.55 9.57
C LEU A 5 -21.45 -1.75 9.10
N ASN A 6 -21.35 -2.79 9.91
CA ASN A 6 -20.63 -4.01 9.56
C ASN A 6 -21.28 -4.76 8.39
N SER A 7 -22.60 -4.82 8.35
CA SER A 7 -23.37 -5.41 7.24
C SER A 7 -23.16 -4.62 5.94
N LEU A 8 -23.16 -3.28 6.00
CA LEU A 8 -22.88 -2.44 4.83
C LEU A 8 -21.45 -2.60 4.34
N ASP A 9 -20.48 -2.63 5.26
CA ASP A 9 -19.06 -2.84 4.94
C ASP A 9 -18.85 -4.20 4.23
N THR A 10 -19.43 -5.26 4.78
CA THR A 10 -19.38 -6.62 4.18
C THR A 10 -20.03 -6.66 2.81
N SER A 11 -21.20 -6.04 2.65
CA SER A 11 -21.92 -5.99 1.37
C SER A 11 -21.14 -5.22 0.31
N ALA A 12 -20.55 -4.08 0.69
CA ALA A 12 -19.70 -3.29 -0.20
C ALA A 12 -18.43 -4.05 -0.58
N LEU A 13 -17.81 -4.75 0.38
CA LEU A 13 -16.63 -5.58 0.13
C LEU A 13 -16.92 -6.70 -0.88
N LEU A 14 -18.01 -7.44 -0.72
CA LEU A 14 -18.41 -8.50 -1.63
C LEU A 14 -18.76 -7.98 -3.03
N ALA A 15 -19.45 -6.85 -3.10
CA ALA A 15 -19.77 -6.20 -4.38
C ALA A 15 -18.50 -5.76 -5.12
N LEU A 16 -17.55 -5.14 -4.44
CA LEU A 16 -16.27 -4.73 -5.02
C LEU A 16 -15.40 -5.94 -5.41
N ASN A 17 -15.37 -6.99 -4.58
CA ASN A 17 -14.62 -8.22 -4.83
C ASN A 17 -15.15 -8.97 -6.06
N GLY A 18 -16.48 -8.95 -6.29
CA GLY A 18 -17.14 -9.55 -7.44
C GLY A 18 -17.18 -8.68 -8.70
N LEU A 19 -16.72 -7.41 -8.62
CA LEU A 19 -16.86 -6.44 -9.71
C LEU A 19 -16.11 -6.84 -10.99
N PHE A 20 -14.97 -7.50 -10.85
CA PHE A 20 -14.13 -7.88 -11.98
C PHE A 20 -14.19 -9.38 -12.25
N PRO A 21 -14.20 -9.79 -13.54
CA PRO A 21 -14.20 -11.19 -13.90
C PRO A 21 -12.90 -11.90 -13.49
N THR A 22 -12.95 -13.21 -13.30
CA THR A 22 -11.81 -14.04 -12.91
C THR A 22 -10.64 -13.97 -13.90
N SER A 23 -10.92 -13.66 -15.16
CA SER A 23 -9.87 -13.45 -16.19
C SER A 23 -8.90 -12.32 -15.86
N THR A 24 -9.29 -11.37 -15.00
CA THR A 24 -8.43 -10.26 -14.59
C THR A 24 -7.58 -10.57 -13.34
N ASP A 25 -7.73 -11.73 -12.73
CA ASP A 25 -7.05 -12.08 -11.48
C ASP A 25 -5.52 -12.04 -11.62
N THR A 26 -4.99 -12.54 -12.74
CA THR A 26 -3.55 -12.50 -13.02
C THR A 26 -3.01 -11.08 -13.03
N PHE A 27 -3.76 -10.13 -13.58
CA PHE A 27 -3.39 -8.70 -13.57
C PHE A 27 -3.37 -8.16 -12.14
N TRP A 28 -4.41 -8.42 -11.36
CA TRP A 28 -4.49 -7.95 -9.96
C TRP A 28 -3.39 -8.57 -9.09
N ILE A 29 -3.11 -9.86 -9.25
CA ILE A 29 -1.99 -10.52 -8.57
C ILE A 29 -0.65 -9.88 -8.99
N ALA A 30 -0.46 -9.57 -10.26
CA ALA A 30 0.78 -8.98 -10.74
C ALA A 30 1.03 -7.59 -10.13
N ILE A 31 0.03 -6.71 -10.12
CA ILE A 31 0.21 -5.35 -9.57
C ILE A 31 0.37 -5.31 -8.04
N THR A 32 -0.05 -6.35 -7.32
CA THR A 32 0.16 -6.45 -5.86
C THR A 32 1.54 -6.96 -5.49
N LYS A 33 2.31 -7.54 -6.44
CA LYS A 33 3.66 -8.00 -6.19
C LYS A 33 4.65 -6.83 -6.15
N THR A 34 5.50 -6.81 -5.13
CA THR A 34 6.56 -5.78 -4.99
C THR A 34 7.48 -5.69 -6.21
N VAL A 35 7.78 -6.84 -6.84
CA VAL A 35 8.64 -6.92 -8.04
C VAL A 35 8.10 -6.09 -9.21
N SER A 36 6.77 -6.00 -9.35
CA SER A 36 6.13 -5.22 -10.42
C SER A 36 6.38 -3.72 -10.31
N TRP A 37 6.75 -3.24 -9.13
CA TRP A 37 7.02 -1.84 -8.86
C TRP A 37 8.51 -1.47 -8.92
N LEU A 38 9.40 -2.45 -9.10
CA LEU A 38 10.83 -2.19 -9.23
C LEU A 38 11.19 -1.16 -10.32
N PRO A 39 10.58 -1.18 -11.52
CA PRO A 39 10.86 -0.15 -12.53
C PRO A 39 10.50 1.26 -12.06
N LEU A 40 9.37 1.41 -11.36
CA LEU A 40 8.97 2.70 -10.80
C LEU A 40 9.97 3.17 -9.73
N TYR A 41 10.39 2.26 -8.83
CA TYR A 41 11.38 2.60 -7.80
C TYR A 41 12.72 2.99 -8.40
N ALA A 42 13.16 2.31 -9.46
CA ALA A 42 14.39 2.65 -10.19
C ALA A 42 14.30 4.06 -10.80
N VAL A 43 13.17 4.42 -11.41
CA VAL A 43 12.95 5.78 -11.95
C VAL A 43 12.95 6.82 -10.83
N LEU A 44 12.26 6.56 -9.71
CA LEU A 44 12.22 7.49 -8.58
C LEU A 44 13.61 7.70 -7.96
N LEU A 45 14.39 6.63 -7.79
CA LEU A 45 15.76 6.70 -7.27
C LEU A 45 16.70 7.45 -8.22
N HIS A 46 16.60 7.18 -9.53
CA HIS A 46 17.36 7.91 -10.54
C HIS A 46 17.04 9.41 -10.51
N ARG A 47 15.75 9.77 -10.47
CA ARG A 47 15.31 11.17 -10.35
C ARG A 47 15.81 11.83 -9.07
N LEU A 48 15.77 11.11 -7.94
CA LEU A 48 16.26 11.60 -6.66
C LEU A 48 17.76 11.87 -6.70
N HIS A 49 18.53 10.95 -7.30
CA HIS A 49 19.97 11.09 -7.50
C HIS A 49 20.30 12.28 -8.39
N SER A 50 19.63 12.40 -9.55
CA SER A 50 19.86 13.49 -10.53
C SER A 50 19.46 14.88 -10.02
N SER A 51 18.54 14.95 -9.05
CA SER A 51 18.07 16.22 -8.46
C SER A 51 18.80 16.63 -7.18
N SER A 52 19.88 15.92 -6.80
CA SER A 52 20.54 16.09 -5.51
C SER A 52 22.06 15.95 -5.66
N ASN A 53 22.84 16.66 -4.81
CA ASN A 53 24.22 16.28 -4.60
C ASN A 53 24.29 14.98 -3.75
N SER A 54 25.46 14.34 -3.72
CA SER A 54 25.64 13.04 -3.06
C SER A 54 25.23 13.05 -1.58
N VAL A 55 25.52 14.10 -0.84
CA VAL A 55 25.14 14.20 0.59
C VAL A 55 23.63 14.30 0.76
N LEU A 56 23.00 15.15 -0.05
CA LEU A 56 21.55 15.34 0.00
C LEU A 56 20.80 14.08 -0.47
N PHE A 57 21.32 13.38 -1.49
CA PHE A 57 20.81 12.12 -1.95
C PHE A 57 20.78 11.07 -0.82
N ILE A 58 21.91 10.90 -0.11
CA ILE A 58 22.01 9.95 1.00
C ILE A 58 21.00 10.30 2.11
N LYS A 59 20.89 11.58 2.49
CA LYS A 59 19.94 12.03 3.51
C LYS A 59 18.47 11.74 3.11
N ARG A 60 18.11 12.02 1.86
CA ARG A 60 16.76 11.74 1.34
C ARG A 60 16.47 10.25 1.27
N LEU A 61 17.45 9.46 0.81
CA LEU A 61 17.35 8.00 0.78
C LEU A 61 17.16 7.41 2.18
N ALA A 62 17.96 7.87 3.15
CA ALA A 62 17.80 7.46 4.55
C ALA A 62 16.39 7.79 5.09
N LEU A 63 15.86 8.98 4.76
CA LEU A 63 14.51 9.36 5.17
C LEU A 63 13.44 8.48 4.53
N VAL A 64 13.60 8.09 3.26
CA VAL A 64 12.71 7.12 2.60
C VAL A 64 12.73 5.77 3.32
N VAL A 65 13.92 5.24 3.60
CA VAL A 65 14.08 3.94 4.28
C VAL A 65 13.46 3.98 5.67
N VAL A 66 13.77 5.01 6.46
CA VAL A 66 13.20 5.18 7.81
C VAL A 66 11.68 5.32 7.74
N GLY A 67 11.16 6.09 6.78
CA GLY A 67 9.72 6.26 6.59
C GLY A 67 9.01 4.94 6.26
N VAL A 68 9.54 4.15 5.33
CA VAL A 68 8.99 2.84 4.96
C VAL A 68 9.00 1.89 6.17
N LEU A 69 10.13 1.81 6.88
CA LEU A 69 10.23 0.99 8.10
C LEU A 69 9.21 1.43 9.17
N PHE A 70 9.05 2.74 9.35
CA PHE A 70 8.10 3.27 10.32
C PHE A 70 6.65 2.91 9.96
N PHE A 71 6.25 3.03 8.69
CA PHE A 71 4.91 2.67 8.26
C PHE A 71 4.65 1.17 8.31
N ASP A 72 5.63 0.34 7.93
CA ASP A 72 5.50 -1.11 8.00
C ASP A 72 5.40 -1.60 9.44
N GLN A 73 6.35 -1.19 10.32
CA GLN A 73 6.33 -1.58 11.72
C GLN A 73 5.11 -1.03 12.46
N GLY A 74 4.71 0.22 12.14
CA GLY A 74 3.49 0.82 12.68
C GLY A 74 2.25 0.02 12.29
N ALA A 75 2.13 -0.37 11.02
CA ALA A 75 1.01 -1.19 10.56
C ALA A 75 0.98 -2.56 11.24
N GLU A 76 2.13 -3.23 11.36
CA GLU A 76 2.22 -4.52 12.08
C GLU A 76 1.87 -4.36 13.56
N PHE A 77 2.41 -3.35 14.23
CA PHE A 77 2.09 -3.07 15.63
C PHE A 77 0.58 -2.94 15.86
N PHE A 78 -0.11 -2.12 15.06
CA PHE A 78 -1.56 -1.96 15.20
C PHE A 78 -2.35 -3.23 14.88
N LYS A 79 -1.94 -4.02 13.87
CA LYS A 79 -2.60 -5.29 13.53
C LYS A 79 -2.53 -6.28 14.70
N TYR A 80 -1.36 -6.45 15.30
CA TYR A 80 -1.17 -7.39 16.40
C TYR A 80 -1.66 -6.88 17.77
N THR A 81 -1.80 -5.56 17.94
CA THR A 81 -2.37 -4.99 19.16
C THR A 81 -3.90 -5.04 19.15
N LEU A 82 -4.51 -4.81 17.99
CA LEU A 82 -5.96 -4.79 17.85
C LEU A 82 -6.56 -6.16 17.51
N GLU A 83 -5.75 -7.06 16.98
CA GLU A 83 -6.11 -8.45 16.62
C GLU A 83 -7.42 -8.55 15.83
N ARG A 84 -7.75 -7.53 15.03
CA ARG A 84 -8.95 -7.53 14.20
C ARG A 84 -8.80 -8.57 13.10
N PRO A 85 -9.67 -9.61 13.03
CA PRO A 85 -9.61 -10.60 11.97
C PRO A 85 -9.79 -9.95 10.59
N ARG A 86 -9.14 -10.51 9.59
CA ARG A 86 -9.37 -10.06 8.22
C ARG A 86 -10.66 -10.64 7.66
N PRO A 87 -11.34 -9.89 6.77
CA PRO A 87 -12.58 -10.35 6.15
C PRO A 87 -12.49 -11.73 5.46
N CYS A 88 -11.30 -12.11 4.97
CA CYS A 88 -11.06 -13.42 4.35
C CYS A 88 -11.22 -14.61 5.31
N HIS A 89 -11.23 -14.38 6.64
CA HIS A 89 -11.47 -15.41 7.65
C HIS A 89 -12.90 -15.40 8.19
N GLU A 90 -13.67 -14.35 7.94
CA GLU A 90 -15.00 -14.15 8.51
C GLU A 90 -16.11 -14.07 7.44
N VAL A 91 -15.77 -13.63 6.22
CA VAL A 91 -16.76 -13.36 5.18
C VAL A 91 -16.78 -14.51 4.18
N GLU A 92 -17.87 -15.26 4.18
CA GLU A 92 -18.11 -16.32 3.19
C GLU A 92 -18.32 -15.72 1.78
N GLY A 93 -17.84 -16.43 0.77
CA GLY A 93 -17.99 -16.02 -0.63
C GLY A 93 -16.95 -14.99 -1.11
N LEU A 94 -16.01 -14.56 -0.25
CA LEU A 94 -14.95 -13.66 -0.64
C LEU A 94 -13.91 -14.40 -1.50
N ARG A 95 -13.63 -13.87 -2.71
CA ARG A 95 -12.57 -14.37 -3.59
C ARG A 95 -11.21 -13.87 -3.12
N VAL A 96 -10.42 -14.77 -2.54
CA VAL A 96 -9.09 -14.48 -2.01
C VAL A 96 -8.02 -14.85 -3.03
N LEU A 97 -7.30 -13.87 -3.58
CA LEU A 97 -6.29 -14.07 -4.62
C LEU A 97 -4.84 -14.15 -4.09
N ALA A 98 -4.62 -13.75 -2.85
CA ALA A 98 -3.30 -13.71 -2.24
C ALA A 98 -3.35 -14.29 -0.83
N HIS A 99 -2.16 -14.54 -0.25
CA HIS A 99 -2.07 -14.98 1.15
C HIS A 99 -2.76 -13.98 2.08
N CYS A 100 -3.65 -14.49 2.91
CA CYS A 100 -4.38 -13.71 3.89
C CYS A 100 -3.78 -13.90 5.28
N SER A 101 -3.09 -12.90 5.79
CA SER A 101 -2.59 -12.91 7.18
C SER A 101 -3.75 -12.81 8.18
N PRO A 102 -3.59 -13.32 9.43
CA PRO A 102 -4.70 -13.44 10.38
C PRO A 102 -5.35 -12.11 10.73
N PHE A 103 -4.55 -11.07 10.95
CA PHE A 103 -5.06 -9.77 11.39
C PHE A 103 -4.96 -8.69 10.33
N GLY A 104 -5.90 -7.75 10.37
CA GLY A 104 -5.97 -6.60 9.48
C GLY A 104 -6.35 -5.33 10.23
N PHE A 105 -5.82 -4.19 9.74
CA PHE A 105 -6.23 -2.86 10.17
C PHE A 105 -6.07 -1.91 8.98
N PHE A 106 -5.18 -0.91 9.03
CA PHE A 106 -4.87 -0.13 7.84
C PHE A 106 -3.83 -0.83 6.95
N SER A 107 -3.81 -0.45 5.68
CA SER A 107 -2.89 -1.01 4.70
C SER A 107 -1.50 -0.37 4.79
N ALA A 108 -0.47 -1.17 5.11
CA ALA A 108 0.92 -0.74 5.06
C ALA A 108 1.32 -0.29 3.64
N HIS A 109 0.84 -0.97 2.60
CA HIS A 109 1.07 -0.57 1.20
C HIS A 109 0.50 0.81 0.89
N ALA A 110 -0.73 1.11 1.35
CA ALA A 110 -1.32 2.42 1.18
C ALA A 110 -0.51 3.50 1.94
N ALA A 111 -0.16 3.25 3.20
CA ALA A 111 0.63 4.17 4.01
C ALA A 111 1.99 4.47 3.37
N ASN A 112 2.70 3.44 2.89
CA ASN A 112 3.97 3.59 2.17
C ASN A 112 3.80 4.38 0.87
N SER A 113 2.78 4.07 0.07
CA SER A 113 2.53 4.76 -1.20
C SER A 113 2.25 6.24 -1.00
N PHE A 114 1.39 6.60 -0.04
CA PHE A 114 1.09 7.99 0.29
C PHE A 114 2.30 8.71 0.90
N GLY A 115 3.02 8.06 1.82
CA GLY A 115 4.22 8.62 2.42
C GLY A 115 5.30 8.91 1.40
N LEU A 116 5.59 7.95 0.52
CA LEU A 116 6.54 8.13 -0.58
C LEU A 116 6.09 9.22 -1.56
N ALA A 117 4.82 9.23 -1.97
CA ALA A 117 4.29 10.26 -2.86
C ALA A 117 4.45 11.66 -2.25
N PHE A 118 4.19 11.82 -0.96
CA PHE A 118 4.36 13.09 -0.24
C PHE A 118 5.83 13.54 -0.19
N LEU A 119 6.77 12.62 0.11
CA LEU A 119 8.20 12.92 0.15
C LEU A 119 8.73 13.30 -1.24
N PHE A 120 8.39 12.49 -2.25
CA PHE A 120 8.85 12.72 -3.61
C PHE A 120 8.23 13.99 -4.22
N ARG A 121 6.97 14.31 -3.94
CA ARG A 121 6.35 15.57 -4.33
C ARG A 121 7.15 16.77 -3.85
N LYS A 122 7.64 16.73 -2.60
CA LYS A 122 8.43 17.81 -2.01
C LYS A 122 9.82 17.96 -2.66
N TRP A 123 10.41 16.85 -3.09
CA TRP A 123 11.81 16.84 -3.57
C TRP A 123 11.95 16.90 -5.08
N LEU A 124 10.96 16.39 -5.79
CA LEU A 124 10.91 16.41 -7.24
C LEU A 124 9.96 17.52 -7.68
N HIS A 125 10.46 18.74 -7.74
CA HIS A 125 9.76 19.83 -8.42
C HIS A 125 9.71 19.52 -9.91
N SER A 126 8.61 18.94 -10.38
CA SER A 126 8.39 18.55 -11.76
C SER A 126 6.97 18.90 -12.16
N SER A 127 6.78 19.29 -13.42
CA SER A 127 5.48 19.42 -14.09
C SER A 127 4.59 18.16 -14.02
N TRP A 128 5.16 17.03 -13.57
CA TRP A 128 4.45 15.77 -13.37
C TRP A 128 3.69 15.69 -12.04
N PHE A 129 3.96 16.61 -11.11
CA PHE A 129 3.22 16.76 -9.86
C PHE A 129 2.72 18.21 -9.78
N PRO A 130 1.70 18.59 -10.58
CA PRO A 130 1.10 19.90 -10.44
C PRO A 130 0.50 20.02 -9.03
N ILE A 131 0.73 21.16 -8.42
CA ILE A 131 0.22 21.53 -7.10
C ILE A 131 -1.29 21.66 -7.18
#